data_f13476f0d1031dbba535c3e4bea9823c
#
_entry.id   f13476f0d1031dbba535c3e4bea9823c
#
_cell.length_a   1.000
_cell.length_b   1.000
_cell.length_c   1.000
_cell.angle_alpha   90.00
_cell.angle_beta   90.00
_cell.angle_gamma   90.00
#
_symmetry.space_group_name_H-M   'P 1'
#
loop_
_entity.id
_entity.type
_entity.pdbx_description
1 polymer ?
#
loop_
_entity_poly.entity_id
_entity_poly.type
_entity_poly.pdbx_seq_one_letter_code
_entity_poly.pdbx_strand_id
1 'polypeptide(L)'
;MQFAFFAHAIGIILLIFSGNYIGLLVANLLIGLGNGCTEAACNPMIADAYEGNKMSTMLNRFHMWFPGGIAIGSLLSGLMTDSLGILGRDQVWLLLIPTLIYAYLFFGQAWPKAKVQEAATLGGNVKAMLTPLFLFIAVCMSLTAISEFGPNQWVGLILSKSGAHPMIILALTAGLMAVARYFGGDMVAKFDQTGVLLGSAILATLGVYLFSTQTGSMAYVAAILFALGIAYFWPNMIGLVATKVPKSGALGMSIIGAVGMFANSIFQPIIGGWIDSDRAAASANGLTGDELELVSGQATLETMTIFPGILIVLFTILYFWLRNRKTDDLEPTAAH
;
A
#
# COMPACT_ATOMS: atom_id res chain seq x y z
N MET A 1 3.33 18.95 -6.93
CA MET A 1 2.06 19.24 -6.22
C MET A 1 1.01 19.93 -7.11
N GLN A 2 1.32 21.02 -7.84
CA GLN A 2 0.31 21.66 -8.73
C GLN A 2 -0.24 20.69 -9.79
N PHE A 3 0.64 19.94 -10.47
CA PHE A 3 0.21 18.91 -11.42
C PHE A 3 -0.68 17.85 -10.75
N ALA A 4 -0.32 17.39 -9.54
CA ALA A 4 -1.11 16.45 -8.78
C ALA A 4 -2.54 16.98 -8.52
N PHE A 5 -2.66 18.26 -8.14
CA PHE A 5 -3.96 18.90 -7.94
C PHE A 5 -4.82 18.87 -9.21
N PHE A 6 -4.27 19.32 -10.34
CA PHE A 6 -5.03 19.33 -11.58
C PHE A 6 -5.42 17.93 -12.05
N ALA A 7 -4.51 16.95 -11.89
CA ALA A 7 -4.80 15.57 -12.22
C ALA A 7 -5.93 15.01 -11.34
N HIS A 8 -5.90 15.24 -10.02
CA HIS A 8 -6.99 14.86 -9.12
C HIS A 8 -8.30 15.56 -9.46
N ALA A 9 -8.29 16.89 -9.60
CA ALA A 9 -9.51 17.66 -9.84
C ALA A 9 -10.18 17.25 -11.16
N ILE A 10 -9.40 17.16 -12.25
CA ILE A 10 -9.93 16.75 -13.56
C ILE A 10 -10.37 15.28 -13.51
N GLY A 11 -9.60 14.40 -12.88
CA GLY A 11 -9.92 12.98 -12.74
C GLY A 11 -11.23 12.78 -11.97
N ILE A 12 -11.43 13.47 -10.84
CA ILE A 12 -12.65 13.41 -10.04
C ILE A 12 -13.86 13.94 -10.85
N ILE A 13 -13.72 15.07 -11.53
CA ILE A 13 -14.77 15.63 -12.38
C ILE A 13 -15.14 14.64 -13.49
N LEU A 14 -14.14 14.08 -14.18
CA LEU A 14 -14.39 13.06 -15.20
C LEU A 14 -15.09 11.83 -14.62
N LEU A 15 -14.70 11.38 -13.41
CA LEU A 15 -15.32 10.25 -12.74
C LEU A 15 -16.81 10.49 -12.46
N ILE A 16 -17.18 11.73 -12.05
CA ILE A 16 -18.56 12.13 -11.80
C ILE A 16 -19.39 12.11 -13.09
N PHE A 17 -18.87 12.65 -14.18
CA PHE A 17 -19.63 12.85 -15.41
C PHE A 17 -19.48 11.73 -16.46
N SER A 18 -18.53 10.83 -16.29
CA SER A 18 -18.29 9.75 -17.26
C SER A 18 -19.38 8.69 -17.20
N GLY A 19 -19.93 8.36 -18.36
CA GLY A 19 -20.96 7.32 -18.52
C GLY A 19 -20.46 6.06 -19.23
N ASN A 20 -19.16 5.97 -19.56
CA ASN A 20 -18.60 4.87 -20.34
C ASN A 20 -17.25 4.40 -19.79
N TYR A 21 -16.83 3.21 -20.23
CA TYR A 21 -15.58 2.57 -19.77
C TYR A 21 -14.34 3.43 -20.01
N ILE A 22 -14.21 4.04 -21.19
CA ILE A 22 -13.02 4.84 -21.53
C ILE A 22 -12.92 6.08 -20.62
N GLY A 23 -14.03 6.76 -20.38
CA GLY A 23 -14.06 7.90 -19.47
C GLY A 23 -13.72 7.52 -18.03
N LEU A 24 -14.23 6.38 -17.53
CA LEU A 24 -13.85 5.84 -16.22
C LEU A 24 -12.36 5.48 -16.15
N LEU A 25 -11.82 4.88 -17.21
CA LEU A 25 -10.41 4.54 -17.30
C LEU A 25 -9.53 5.80 -17.23
N VAL A 26 -9.84 6.81 -18.03
CA VAL A 26 -9.09 8.08 -18.06
C VAL A 26 -9.21 8.81 -16.71
N ALA A 27 -10.39 8.83 -16.11
CA ALA A 27 -10.60 9.43 -14.79
C ALA A 27 -9.71 8.78 -13.72
N ASN A 28 -9.71 7.46 -13.63
CA ASN A 28 -8.88 6.71 -12.68
C ASN A 28 -7.39 6.84 -12.97
N LEU A 29 -6.98 6.90 -14.25
CA LEU A 29 -5.60 7.15 -14.64
C LEU A 29 -5.12 8.53 -14.14
N LEU A 30 -5.94 9.57 -14.30
CA LEU A 30 -5.60 10.92 -13.81
C LEU A 30 -5.52 10.96 -12.28
N ILE A 31 -6.45 10.34 -11.58
CA ILE A 31 -6.41 10.23 -10.10
C ILE A 31 -5.12 9.48 -9.68
N GLY A 32 -4.80 8.37 -10.32
CA GLY A 32 -3.58 7.61 -10.06
C GLY A 32 -2.30 8.40 -10.31
N LEU A 33 -2.25 9.19 -11.41
CA LEU A 33 -1.14 10.10 -11.70
C LEU A 33 -1.01 11.18 -10.61
N GLY A 34 -2.13 11.73 -10.14
CA GLY A 34 -2.15 12.69 -9.04
C GLY A 34 -1.57 12.09 -7.75
N ASN A 35 -1.99 10.86 -7.40
CA ASN A 35 -1.47 10.12 -6.24
C ASN A 35 0.04 9.89 -6.36
N GLY A 36 0.50 9.37 -7.49
CA GLY A 36 1.92 9.12 -7.74
C GLY A 36 2.78 10.38 -7.66
N CYS A 37 2.30 11.50 -8.22
CA CYS A 37 2.99 12.79 -8.12
C CYS A 37 3.03 13.33 -6.68
N THR A 38 2.00 13.07 -5.88
CA THR A 38 1.97 13.45 -4.46
C THR A 38 3.03 12.65 -3.68
N GLU A 39 3.08 11.34 -3.87
CA GLU A 39 4.09 10.50 -3.21
C GLU A 39 5.51 10.84 -3.66
N ALA A 40 5.74 11.04 -4.96
CA ALA A 40 7.03 11.41 -5.51
C ALA A 40 7.55 12.76 -4.99
N ALA A 41 6.66 13.67 -4.61
CA ALA A 41 7.05 14.94 -4.01
C ALA A 41 7.20 14.85 -2.48
N CYS A 42 6.25 14.22 -1.78
CA CYS A 42 6.17 14.26 -0.31
C CYS A 42 7.14 13.29 0.37
N ASN A 43 7.33 12.07 -0.18
CA ASN A 43 8.23 11.08 0.43
C ASN A 43 9.68 11.59 0.54
N PRO A 44 10.31 12.09 -0.54
CA PRO A 44 11.65 12.66 -0.46
C PRO A 44 11.72 13.90 0.44
N MET A 45 10.70 14.76 0.38
CA MET A 45 10.65 15.96 1.20
C MET A 45 10.65 15.61 2.71
N ILE A 46 9.92 14.57 3.11
CA ILE A 46 9.93 14.09 4.50
C ILE A 46 11.29 13.49 4.84
N ALA A 47 11.87 12.67 3.96
CA ALA A 47 13.17 12.08 4.16
C ALA A 47 14.29 13.14 4.29
N ASP A 48 14.21 14.25 3.56
CA ASP A 48 15.15 15.35 3.64
C ASP A 48 14.91 16.25 4.86
N ALA A 49 13.66 16.40 5.32
CA ALA A 49 13.31 17.27 6.45
C ALA A 49 13.63 16.65 7.80
N TYR A 50 13.65 15.33 7.90
CA TYR A 50 13.82 14.61 9.18
C TYR A 50 14.90 13.54 9.06
N GLU A 51 15.54 13.21 10.19
CA GLU A 51 16.63 12.20 10.25
C GLU A 51 16.31 11.08 11.25
N GLY A 52 16.92 9.91 11.05
CA GLY A 52 16.83 8.77 11.94
C GLY A 52 15.40 8.33 12.23
N ASN A 53 15.10 8.04 13.48
CA ASN A 53 13.78 7.58 13.91
C ASN A 53 12.66 8.60 13.62
N LYS A 54 12.98 9.90 13.64
CA LYS A 54 11.99 10.95 13.35
C LYS A 54 11.54 10.90 11.88
N MET A 55 12.44 10.60 10.96
CA MET A 55 12.10 10.39 9.55
C MET A 55 11.13 9.21 9.42
N SER A 56 11.44 8.05 10.02
CA SER A 56 10.55 6.89 10.01
C SER A 56 9.18 7.19 10.62
N THR A 57 9.15 7.95 11.73
CA THR A 57 7.90 8.41 12.36
C THR A 57 7.08 9.26 11.40
N MET A 58 7.70 10.23 10.73
CA MET A 58 6.99 11.14 9.83
C MET A 58 6.54 10.45 8.54
N LEU A 59 7.33 9.53 7.97
CA LEU A 59 6.90 8.71 6.85
C LEU A 59 5.67 7.84 7.21
N ASN A 60 5.71 7.17 8.37
CA ASN A 60 4.56 6.38 8.83
C ASN A 60 3.32 7.25 9.04
N ARG A 61 3.46 8.44 9.67
CA ARG A 61 2.35 9.38 9.88
C ARG A 61 1.84 9.98 8.56
N PHE A 62 2.67 10.21 7.58
CA PHE A 62 2.24 10.62 6.26
C PHE A 62 1.39 9.52 5.60
N HIS A 63 1.89 8.30 5.61
CA HIS A 63 1.20 7.17 4.99
C HIS A 63 -0.01 6.66 5.79
N MET A 64 -0.24 7.08 7.04
CA MET A 64 -1.45 6.73 7.79
C MET A 64 -2.73 7.29 7.15
N TRP A 65 -2.61 8.40 6.43
CA TRP A 65 -3.75 9.05 5.81
C TRP A 65 -4.31 8.30 4.60
N PHE A 66 -3.52 7.43 3.98
CA PHE A 66 -4.03 6.53 2.94
C PHE A 66 -5.08 5.57 3.50
N PRO A 67 -4.78 4.67 4.46
CA PRO A 67 -5.81 3.84 5.06
C PRO A 67 -6.82 4.64 5.90
N GLY A 68 -6.42 5.75 6.51
CA GLY A 68 -7.33 6.65 7.21
C GLY A 68 -8.41 7.21 6.29
N GLY A 69 -8.03 7.60 5.07
CA GLY A 69 -8.97 8.04 4.04
C GLY A 69 -9.92 6.93 3.60
N ILE A 70 -9.44 5.69 3.47
CA ILE A 70 -10.29 4.53 3.16
C ILE A 70 -11.30 4.29 4.28
N ALA A 71 -10.87 4.32 5.55
CA ALA A 71 -11.76 4.11 6.69
C ALA A 71 -12.83 5.20 6.77
N ILE A 72 -12.45 6.47 6.68
CA ILE A 72 -13.39 7.61 6.69
C ILE A 72 -14.33 7.53 5.48
N GLY A 73 -13.79 7.29 4.29
CA GLY A 73 -14.56 7.20 3.05
C GLY A 73 -15.58 6.05 3.08
N SER A 74 -15.19 4.88 3.61
CA SER A 74 -16.08 3.74 3.76
C SER A 74 -17.24 4.02 4.71
N LEU A 75 -16.96 4.66 5.85
CA LEU A 75 -18.00 5.03 6.83
C LEU A 75 -18.95 6.09 6.26
N LEU A 76 -18.41 7.12 5.59
CA LEU A 76 -19.22 8.15 4.94
C LEU A 76 -20.06 7.58 3.80
N SER A 77 -19.47 6.70 2.96
CA SER A 77 -20.20 6.04 1.88
C SER A 77 -21.33 5.17 2.40
N GLY A 78 -21.08 4.39 3.47
CA GLY A 78 -22.11 3.61 4.16
C GLY A 78 -23.24 4.49 4.67
N LEU A 79 -22.92 5.57 5.41
CA LEU A 79 -23.91 6.53 5.92
C LEU A 79 -24.73 7.18 4.78
N MET A 80 -24.08 7.59 3.71
CA MET A 80 -24.75 8.19 2.54
C MET A 80 -25.69 7.21 1.85
N THR A 81 -25.27 5.96 1.69
CA THR A 81 -26.10 4.91 1.08
C THR A 81 -27.27 4.53 1.98
N ASP A 82 -26.99 4.17 3.24
CA ASP A 82 -27.98 3.53 4.11
C ASP A 82 -28.95 4.53 4.73
N SER A 83 -28.47 5.75 5.06
CA SER A 83 -29.28 6.74 5.76
C SER A 83 -29.84 7.85 4.86
N LEU A 84 -29.11 8.22 3.79
CA LEU A 84 -29.48 9.34 2.91
C LEU A 84 -29.96 8.89 1.53
N GLY A 85 -29.83 7.61 1.17
CA GLY A 85 -30.20 7.08 -0.13
C GLY A 85 -29.35 7.62 -1.31
N ILE A 86 -28.19 8.23 -1.00
CA ILE A 86 -27.27 8.77 -2.01
C ILE A 86 -26.36 7.66 -2.49
N LEU A 87 -26.40 7.35 -3.78
CA LEU A 87 -25.71 6.21 -4.36
C LEU A 87 -24.53 6.58 -5.27
N GLY A 88 -23.49 5.76 -5.24
CA GLY A 88 -22.45 5.66 -6.25
C GLY A 88 -21.83 7.00 -6.65
N ARG A 89 -22.17 7.48 -7.85
CA ARG A 89 -21.56 8.64 -8.50
C ARG A 89 -21.73 9.94 -7.71
N ASP A 90 -22.86 10.11 -7.03
CA ASP A 90 -23.12 11.34 -6.27
C ASP A 90 -22.25 11.42 -5.01
N GLN A 91 -21.78 10.29 -4.49
CA GLN A 91 -20.82 10.27 -3.37
C GLN A 91 -19.44 10.77 -3.78
N VAL A 92 -19.06 10.65 -5.06
CA VAL A 92 -17.75 11.07 -5.58
C VAL A 92 -17.51 12.57 -5.43
N TRP A 93 -18.58 13.39 -5.38
CA TRP A 93 -18.48 14.83 -5.10
C TRP A 93 -17.73 15.14 -3.80
N LEU A 94 -17.81 14.26 -2.79
CA LEU A 94 -17.08 14.42 -1.53
C LEU A 94 -15.55 14.48 -1.71
N LEU A 95 -15.00 13.85 -2.75
CA LEU A 95 -13.56 13.84 -3.00
C LEU A 95 -13.02 15.22 -3.40
N LEU A 96 -13.88 16.12 -3.87
CA LEU A 96 -13.49 17.50 -4.16
C LEU A 96 -13.17 18.30 -2.90
N ILE A 97 -13.77 17.95 -1.74
CA ILE A 97 -13.53 18.66 -0.48
C ILE A 97 -12.05 18.57 -0.07
N PRO A 98 -11.46 17.39 0.17
CA PRO A 98 -10.04 17.30 0.50
C PRO A 98 -9.15 17.80 -0.63
N THR A 99 -9.56 17.65 -1.90
CA THR A 99 -8.82 18.16 -3.06
C THR A 99 -8.69 19.68 -3.02
N LEU A 100 -9.76 20.40 -2.73
CA LEU A 100 -9.75 21.87 -2.61
C LEU A 100 -9.02 22.33 -1.35
N ILE A 101 -9.13 21.59 -0.24
CA ILE A 101 -8.41 21.93 1.00
C ILE A 101 -6.90 21.84 0.76
N TYR A 102 -6.41 20.76 0.16
CA TYR A 102 -4.97 20.68 -0.07
C TYR A 102 -4.48 21.66 -1.15
N ALA A 103 -5.31 22.00 -2.14
CA ALA A 103 -5.00 23.08 -3.07
C ALA A 103 -4.77 24.40 -2.32
N TYR A 104 -5.71 24.78 -1.45
CA TYR A 104 -5.58 25.98 -0.63
C TYR A 104 -4.30 25.97 0.22
N LEU A 105 -3.96 24.82 0.80
CA LEU A 105 -2.79 24.68 1.66
C LEU A 105 -1.47 24.72 0.89
N PHE A 106 -1.42 24.24 -0.36
CA PHE A 106 -0.18 24.07 -1.10
C PHE A 106 0.09 25.13 -2.18
N PHE A 107 -0.94 25.78 -2.72
CA PHE A 107 -0.73 26.83 -3.71
C PHE A 107 -0.09 28.06 -3.07
N GLY A 108 0.91 28.62 -3.73
CA GLY A 108 1.62 29.80 -3.23
C GLY A 108 2.67 29.53 -2.16
N GLN A 109 2.85 28.28 -1.72
CA GLN A 109 3.90 27.93 -0.73
C GLN A 109 5.27 27.82 -1.39
N ALA A 110 6.29 28.30 -0.67
CA ALA A 110 7.67 28.04 -1.03
C ALA A 110 8.07 26.61 -0.64
N TRP A 111 8.53 25.84 -1.62
CA TRP A 111 8.95 24.47 -1.36
C TRP A 111 10.41 24.39 -0.94
N PRO A 112 10.78 23.55 0.04
CA PRO A 112 12.16 23.37 0.45
C PRO A 112 12.97 22.77 -0.74
N LYS A 113 14.22 23.22 -0.87
CA LYS A 113 15.15 22.60 -1.81
C LYS A 113 15.56 21.24 -1.28
N ALA A 114 15.67 20.24 -2.17
CA ALA A 114 16.17 18.91 -1.80
C ALA A 114 17.63 19.00 -1.33
N LYS A 115 17.95 18.42 -0.17
CA LYS A 115 19.30 18.43 0.40
C LYS A 115 20.34 17.75 -0.49
N VAL A 116 19.93 16.77 -1.30
CA VAL A 116 20.82 15.91 -2.11
C VAL A 116 21.05 16.44 -3.52
N GLN A 117 20.38 17.52 -3.95
CA GLN A 117 20.51 18.03 -5.33
C GLN A 117 21.90 18.58 -5.67
N GLU A 118 22.74 18.94 -4.70
CA GLU A 118 24.08 19.47 -4.98
C GLU A 118 25.13 18.40 -5.33
N ALA A 119 24.87 17.12 -5.04
CA ALA A 119 25.84 16.03 -5.24
C ALA A 119 25.34 14.86 -6.10
N ALA A 120 24.05 14.74 -6.40
CA ALA A 120 23.50 13.57 -7.09
C ALA A 120 23.28 13.84 -8.58
N THR A 121 24.09 13.23 -9.42
CA THR A 121 23.80 13.16 -10.86
C THR A 121 22.74 12.07 -11.12
N LEU A 122 21.91 12.26 -12.16
CA LEU A 122 20.94 11.23 -12.58
C LEU A 122 21.63 9.87 -12.79
N GLY A 123 22.82 9.85 -13.39
CA GLY A 123 23.62 8.64 -13.58
C GLY A 123 24.06 7.99 -12.26
N GLY A 124 24.38 8.78 -11.24
CA GLY A 124 24.72 8.29 -9.90
C GLY A 124 23.52 7.64 -9.22
N ASN A 125 22.34 8.26 -9.30
CA ASN A 125 21.09 7.69 -8.75
C ASN A 125 20.75 6.36 -9.44
N VAL A 126 20.82 6.30 -10.78
CA VAL A 126 20.58 5.06 -11.54
C VAL A 126 21.58 3.98 -11.17
N LYS A 127 22.86 4.31 -11.02
CA LYS A 127 23.89 3.34 -10.59
C LYS A 127 23.59 2.79 -9.18
N ALA A 128 23.13 3.63 -8.26
CA ALA A 128 22.72 3.21 -6.92
C ALA A 128 21.52 2.25 -6.94
N MET A 129 20.57 2.46 -7.85
CA MET A 129 19.41 1.58 -8.05
C MET A 129 19.77 0.22 -8.70
N LEU A 130 20.92 0.10 -9.36
CA LEU A 130 21.41 -1.17 -9.90
C LEU A 130 22.18 -1.99 -8.87
N THR A 131 22.30 -1.54 -7.63
CA THR A 131 22.97 -2.31 -6.57
C THR A 131 22.15 -3.54 -6.17
N PRO A 132 22.79 -4.66 -5.78
CA PRO A 132 22.09 -5.86 -5.35
C PRO A 132 21.12 -5.60 -4.20
N LEU A 133 21.45 -4.68 -3.29
CA LEU A 133 20.57 -4.32 -2.18
C LEU A 133 19.30 -3.64 -2.67
N PHE A 134 19.39 -2.66 -3.58
CA PHE A 134 18.22 -1.98 -4.12
C PHE A 134 17.31 -2.95 -4.89
N LEU A 135 17.90 -3.82 -5.73
CA LEU A 135 17.15 -4.81 -6.49
C LEU A 135 16.44 -5.82 -5.55
N PHE A 136 17.10 -6.22 -4.47
CA PHE A 136 16.49 -7.08 -3.45
C PHE A 136 15.31 -6.38 -2.76
N ILE A 137 15.48 -5.11 -2.37
CA ILE A 137 14.40 -4.29 -1.80
C ILE A 137 13.25 -4.13 -2.82
N ALA A 138 13.54 -3.99 -4.11
CA ALA A 138 12.52 -3.89 -5.16
C ALA A 138 11.68 -5.18 -5.29
N VAL A 139 12.31 -6.35 -5.21
CA VAL A 139 11.59 -7.64 -5.16
C VAL A 139 10.72 -7.72 -3.90
N CYS A 140 11.26 -7.37 -2.73
CA CYS A 140 10.48 -7.33 -1.50
C CYS A 140 9.30 -6.35 -1.62
N MET A 141 9.49 -5.16 -2.22
CA MET A 141 8.43 -4.18 -2.41
C MET A 141 7.31 -4.69 -3.32
N SER A 142 7.66 -5.42 -4.38
CA SER A 142 6.65 -6.07 -5.23
C SER A 142 5.77 -7.03 -4.43
N LEU A 143 6.39 -7.88 -3.62
CA LEU A 143 5.69 -8.87 -2.81
C LEU A 143 4.89 -8.23 -1.66
N THR A 144 5.39 -7.14 -1.04
CA THR A 144 4.64 -6.40 -0.02
C THR A 144 3.40 -5.75 -0.60
N ALA A 145 3.50 -5.15 -1.79
CA ALA A 145 2.36 -4.55 -2.47
C ALA A 145 1.29 -5.60 -2.83
N ILE A 146 1.70 -6.76 -3.38
CA ILE A 146 0.78 -7.86 -3.68
C ILE A 146 0.12 -8.38 -2.39
N SER A 147 0.90 -8.54 -1.30
CA SER A 147 0.40 -9.03 -0.01
C SER A 147 -0.57 -8.07 0.67
N GLU A 148 -0.40 -6.76 0.48
CA GLU A 148 -1.28 -5.72 1.03
C GLU A 148 -2.54 -5.55 0.17
N PHE A 149 -2.37 -5.24 -1.11
CA PHE A 149 -3.48 -4.84 -1.99
C PHE A 149 -4.26 -6.03 -2.55
N GLY A 150 -3.62 -7.19 -2.74
CA GLY A 150 -4.29 -8.39 -3.25
C GLY A 150 -5.46 -8.80 -2.36
N PRO A 151 -5.24 -9.22 -1.11
CA PRO A 151 -6.34 -9.59 -0.22
C PRO A 151 -7.32 -8.44 0.04
N ASN A 152 -6.84 -7.20 0.23
CA ASN A 152 -7.71 -6.04 0.47
C ASN A 152 -8.75 -5.82 -0.63
N GLN A 153 -8.41 -6.09 -1.88
CA GLN A 153 -9.32 -5.92 -3.01
C GLN A 153 -10.47 -6.94 -2.98
N TRP A 154 -10.20 -8.16 -2.55
CA TRP A 154 -11.12 -9.28 -2.72
C TRP A 154 -11.77 -9.77 -1.44
N VAL A 155 -11.13 -9.56 -0.27
CA VAL A 155 -11.59 -10.09 1.01
C VAL A 155 -13.02 -9.67 1.36
N GLY A 156 -13.39 -8.43 1.06
CA GLY A 156 -14.74 -7.94 1.32
C GLY A 156 -15.80 -8.71 0.53
N LEU A 157 -15.55 -8.97 -0.77
CA LEU A 157 -16.45 -9.75 -1.63
C LEU A 157 -16.53 -11.21 -1.14
N ILE A 158 -15.38 -11.84 -0.90
CA ILE A 158 -15.30 -13.23 -0.47
C ILE A 158 -16.04 -13.44 0.86
N LEU A 159 -15.74 -12.60 1.86
CA LEU A 159 -16.31 -12.76 3.19
C LEU A 159 -17.76 -12.26 3.33
N SER A 160 -18.31 -11.57 2.31
CA SER A 160 -19.73 -11.20 2.30
C SER A 160 -20.65 -12.43 2.42
N LYS A 161 -20.16 -13.59 1.98
CA LYS A 161 -20.88 -14.87 2.02
C LYS A 161 -20.63 -15.66 3.31
N SER A 162 -19.70 -15.23 4.16
CA SER A 162 -19.37 -15.87 5.43
C SER A 162 -20.20 -15.38 6.63
N GLY A 163 -21.15 -14.45 6.40
CA GLY A 163 -21.92 -13.78 7.47
C GLY A 163 -21.19 -12.59 8.11
N ALA A 164 -19.98 -12.25 7.64
CA ALA A 164 -19.29 -11.04 8.06
C ALA A 164 -19.69 -9.84 7.18
N HIS A 165 -19.78 -8.64 7.77
CA HIS A 165 -20.17 -7.44 7.03
C HIS A 165 -18.98 -6.85 6.29
N PRO A 166 -18.95 -6.80 4.92
CA PRO A 166 -17.77 -6.41 4.12
C PRO A 166 -17.25 -5.02 4.45
N MET A 167 -18.13 -4.04 4.59
CA MET A 167 -17.76 -2.65 4.86
C MET A 167 -17.16 -2.49 6.26
N ILE A 168 -17.62 -3.29 7.25
CA ILE A 168 -17.05 -3.28 8.59
C ILE A 168 -15.64 -3.89 8.57
N ILE A 169 -15.40 -4.96 7.81
CA ILE A 169 -14.07 -5.55 7.65
C ILE A 169 -13.13 -4.54 6.99
N LEU A 170 -13.56 -3.89 5.92
CA LEU A 170 -12.75 -2.88 5.24
C LEU A 170 -12.43 -1.68 6.16
N ALA A 171 -13.43 -1.15 6.86
CA ALA A 171 -13.25 -0.04 7.79
C ALA A 171 -12.35 -0.43 8.98
N LEU A 172 -12.49 -1.64 9.51
CA LEU A 172 -11.67 -2.19 10.59
C LEU A 172 -10.21 -2.34 10.13
N THR A 173 -9.99 -2.98 8.98
CA THR A 173 -8.65 -3.18 8.43
C THR A 173 -7.97 -1.84 8.17
N ALA A 174 -8.61 -0.94 7.44
CA ALA A 174 -8.05 0.36 7.12
C ALA A 174 -7.87 1.25 8.36
N GLY A 175 -8.82 1.25 9.28
CA GLY A 175 -8.73 2.01 10.54
C GLY A 175 -7.59 1.54 11.43
N LEU A 176 -7.42 0.22 11.60
CA LEU A 176 -6.31 -0.35 12.36
C LEU A 176 -4.96 -0.08 11.69
N MET A 177 -4.87 -0.15 10.36
CA MET A 177 -3.67 0.25 9.64
C MET A 177 -3.30 1.71 9.91
N ALA A 178 -4.26 2.62 9.87
CA ALA A 178 -4.03 4.04 10.13
C ALA A 178 -3.51 4.26 11.57
N VAL A 179 -4.15 3.64 12.56
CA VAL A 179 -3.75 3.71 13.96
C VAL A 179 -2.35 3.10 14.16
N ALA A 180 -2.08 1.93 13.59
CA ALA A 180 -0.77 1.29 13.67
C ALA A 180 0.33 2.17 13.06
N ARG A 181 0.10 2.76 11.89
CA ARG A 181 1.05 3.69 11.23
C ARG A 181 1.33 4.94 12.07
N TYR A 182 0.36 5.43 12.84
CA TYR A 182 0.61 6.55 13.76
C TYR A 182 1.72 6.23 14.77
N PHE A 183 1.76 5.00 15.29
CA PHE A 183 2.76 4.50 16.23
C PHE A 183 3.97 3.83 15.54
N GLY A 184 4.07 3.89 14.22
CA GLY A 184 5.10 3.20 13.44
C GLY A 184 6.52 3.61 13.80
N GLY A 185 6.72 4.87 14.19
CA GLY A 185 8.03 5.35 14.66
C GLY A 185 8.52 4.65 15.92
N ASP A 186 7.63 4.40 16.88
CA ASP A 186 7.94 3.69 18.11
C ASP A 186 8.29 2.22 17.84
N MET A 187 7.61 1.61 16.89
CA MET A 187 7.92 0.24 16.44
C MET A 187 9.30 0.17 15.80
N VAL A 188 9.62 1.11 14.90
CA VAL A 188 10.95 1.17 14.27
C VAL A 188 12.05 1.48 15.28
N ALA A 189 11.80 2.35 16.25
CA ALA A 189 12.76 2.63 17.30
C ALA A 189 13.10 1.41 18.16
N LYS A 190 12.13 0.50 18.36
CA LYS A 190 12.29 -0.69 19.21
C LYS A 190 12.86 -1.91 18.45
N PHE A 191 12.45 -2.10 17.20
CA PHE A 191 12.72 -3.35 16.44
C PHE A 191 13.56 -3.12 15.17
N ASP A 192 13.96 -1.88 14.86
CA ASP A 192 14.46 -1.38 13.59
C ASP A 192 13.48 -1.59 12.40
N GLN A 193 13.83 -1.05 11.23
CA GLN A 193 12.96 -1.18 10.03
C GLN A 193 12.82 -2.61 9.57
N THR A 194 13.88 -3.39 9.60
CA THR A 194 13.89 -4.79 9.10
C THR A 194 13.18 -5.72 10.06
N GLY A 195 13.32 -5.52 11.36
CA GLY A 195 12.59 -6.28 12.38
C GLY A 195 11.08 -6.01 12.33
N VAL A 196 10.68 -4.76 12.11
CA VAL A 196 9.26 -4.41 11.91
C VAL A 196 8.72 -5.08 10.64
N LEU A 197 9.46 -5.06 9.52
CA LEU A 197 9.04 -5.72 8.28
C LEU A 197 8.90 -7.24 8.44
N LEU A 198 9.81 -7.88 9.16
CA LEU A 198 9.72 -9.31 9.45
C LEU A 198 8.49 -9.65 10.31
N GLY A 199 8.28 -8.91 11.39
CA GLY A 199 7.09 -9.08 12.24
C GLY A 199 5.79 -8.85 11.45
N SER A 200 5.78 -7.86 10.57
CA SER A 200 4.69 -7.56 9.65
C SER A 200 4.40 -8.73 8.71
N ALA A 201 5.42 -9.33 8.11
CA ALA A 201 5.24 -10.48 7.21
C ALA A 201 4.63 -11.69 7.94
N ILE A 202 5.04 -11.95 9.18
CA ILE A 202 4.47 -13.03 10.01
C ILE A 202 3.00 -12.77 10.28
N LEU A 203 2.64 -11.57 10.73
CA LEU A 203 1.25 -11.21 11.04
C LEU A 203 0.38 -11.21 9.78
N ALA A 204 0.89 -10.70 8.65
CA ALA A 204 0.17 -10.71 7.37
C ALA A 204 -0.11 -12.13 6.89
N THR A 205 0.90 -13.04 7.00
CA THR A 205 0.74 -14.45 6.63
C THR A 205 -0.37 -15.10 7.47
N LEU A 206 -0.33 -14.90 8.79
CA LEU A 206 -1.36 -15.43 9.70
C LEU A 206 -2.74 -14.84 9.39
N GLY A 207 -2.83 -13.54 9.12
CA GLY A 207 -4.08 -12.88 8.79
C GLY A 207 -4.71 -13.41 7.51
N VAL A 208 -3.93 -13.53 6.41
CA VAL A 208 -4.43 -14.08 5.14
C VAL A 208 -4.80 -15.55 5.27
N TYR A 209 -4.00 -16.35 5.98
CA TYR A 209 -4.29 -17.75 6.25
C TYR A 209 -5.60 -17.92 7.04
N LEU A 210 -5.84 -17.09 8.05
CA LEU A 210 -7.10 -17.12 8.77
C LEU A 210 -8.30 -16.69 7.91
N PHE A 211 -8.13 -15.74 7.02
CA PHE A 211 -9.16 -15.40 6.04
C PHE A 211 -9.51 -16.58 5.11
N SER A 212 -8.52 -17.41 4.75
CA SER A 212 -8.75 -18.58 3.89
C SER A 212 -9.45 -19.74 4.59
N THR A 213 -9.40 -19.77 5.92
CA THR A 213 -9.89 -20.94 6.68
C THR A 213 -11.06 -20.64 7.63
N GLN A 214 -11.27 -19.38 7.99
CA GLN A 214 -12.24 -18.99 9.01
C GLN A 214 -13.41 -18.19 8.43
N THR A 215 -14.56 -18.27 9.12
CA THR A 215 -15.78 -17.55 8.75
C THR A 215 -16.41 -16.88 9.99
N GLY A 216 -17.48 -16.13 9.80
CA GLY A 216 -18.23 -15.50 10.89
C GLY A 216 -17.38 -14.53 11.71
N SER A 217 -17.45 -14.63 13.04
CA SER A 217 -16.72 -13.73 13.96
C SER A 217 -15.19 -13.85 13.86
N MET A 218 -14.66 -15.01 13.48
CA MET A 218 -13.23 -15.22 13.32
C MET A 218 -12.65 -14.44 12.13
N ALA A 219 -13.46 -14.07 11.14
CA ALA A 219 -13.05 -13.19 10.05
C ALA A 219 -12.61 -11.81 10.57
N TYR A 220 -13.18 -11.30 11.66
CA TYR A 220 -12.73 -10.03 12.27
C TYR A 220 -11.37 -10.19 12.97
N VAL A 221 -11.09 -11.35 13.57
CA VAL A 221 -9.75 -11.64 14.13
C VAL A 221 -8.72 -11.70 13.01
N ALA A 222 -9.05 -12.37 11.90
CA ALA A 222 -8.21 -12.38 10.70
C ALA A 222 -7.94 -10.96 10.18
N ALA A 223 -8.97 -10.11 10.13
CA ALA A 223 -8.85 -8.71 9.72
C ALA A 223 -7.90 -7.90 10.61
N ILE A 224 -7.96 -8.11 11.93
CA ILE A 224 -7.05 -7.43 12.89
C ILE A 224 -5.61 -7.86 12.64
N LEU A 225 -5.33 -9.16 12.54
CA LEU A 225 -3.99 -9.67 12.30
C LEU A 225 -3.43 -9.23 10.95
N PHE A 226 -4.26 -9.29 9.91
CA PHE A 226 -3.92 -8.83 8.58
C PHE A 226 -3.60 -7.34 8.56
N ALA A 227 -4.47 -6.50 9.15
CA ALA A 227 -4.28 -5.06 9.23
C ALA A 227 -2.96 -4.67 9.90
N LEU A 228 -2.67 -5.28 11.06
CA LEU A 228 -1.42 -5.05 11.78
C LEU A 228 -0.20 -5.55 11.00
N GLY A 229 -0.37 -6.65 10.26
CA GLY A 229 0.67 -7.22 9.42
C GLY A 229 1.05 -6.32 8.25
N ILE A 230 0.08 -5.80 7.50
CA ILE A 230 0.35 -4.98 6.31
C ILE A 230 0.62 -3.50 6.63
N ALA A 231 0.31 -3.04 7.86
CA ALA A 231 0.36 -1.62 8.21
C ALA A 231 1.72 -0.97 7.91
N TYR A 232 2.80 -1.69 8.16
CA TYR A 232 4.15 -1.13 8.11
C TYR A 232 4.91 -1.41 6.82
N PHE A 233 4.35 -2.18 5.88
CA PHE A 233 5.05 -2.54 4.65
C PHE A 233 5.46 -1.31 3.85
N TRP A 234 4.51 -0.53 3.41
CA TRP A 234 4.76 0.60 2.49
C TRP A 234 5.70 1.65 3.09
N PRO A 235 5.41 2.26 4.26
CA PRO A 235 6.25 3.33 4.80
C PRO A 235 7.66 2.85 5.15
N ASN A 236 7.82 1.61 5.64
CA ASN A 236 9.15 1.12 6.00
C ASN A 236 9.96 0.66 4.79
N MET A 237 9.35 0.18 3.72
CA MET A 237 10.07 -0.13 2.47
C MET A 237 10.63 1.14 1.82
N ILE A 238 9.86 2.24 1.80
CA ILE A 238 10.34 3.55 1.33
C ILE A 238 11.43 4.08 2.27
N GLY A 239 11.20 4.02 3.58
CA GLY A 239 12.19 4.43 4.59
C GLY A 239 13.49 3.62 4.51
N LEU A 240 13.42 2.33 4.18
CA LEU A 240 14.59 1.47 4.00
C LEU A 240 15.44 1.93 2.80
N VAL A 241 14.82 2.30 1.67
CA VAL A 241 15.54 2.88 0.53
C VAL A 241 16.22 4.20 0.92
N ALA A 242 15.49 5.08 1.60
CA ALA A 242 16.02 6.36 2.05
C ALA A 242 17.23 6.20 2.99
N THR A 243 17.25 5.17 3.86
CA THR A 243 18.31 4.96 4.85
C THR A 243 19.45 4.08 4.36
N LYS A 244 19.17 3.05 3.54
CA LYS A 244 20.15 2.02 3.16
C LYS A 244 20.69 2.21 1.73
N VAL A 245 20.00 3.00 0.91
CA VAL A 245 20.45 3.32 -0.46
C VAL A 245 20.30 4.85 -0.68
N PRO A 246 20.86 5.70 0.20
CA PRO A 246 20.64 7.17 0.12
C PRO A 246 21.09 7.78 -1.21
N LYS A 247 22.11 7.20 -1.86
CA LYS A 247 22.59 7.66 -3.19
C LYS A 247 21.56 7.51 -4.32
N SER A 248 20.48 6.71 -4.11
CA SER A 248 19.37 6.65 -5.07
C SER A 248 18.46 7.88 -5.02
N GLY A 249 18.51 8.63 -3.93
CA GLY A 249 17.81 9.90 -3.74
C GLY A 249 16.28 9.81 -3.90
N ALA A 250 15.67 10.92 -4.25
CA ALA A 250 14.23 10.99 -4.52
C ALA A 250 13.79 10.03 -5.63
N LEU A 251 14.66 9.82 -6.64
CA LEU A 251 14.37 8.90 -7.74
C LEU A 251 14.22 7.47 -7.25
N GLY A 252 15.11 6.99 -6.36
CA GLY A 252 15.03 5.65 -5.79
C GLY A 252 13.76 5.42 -4.99
N MET A 253 13.34 6.39 -4.16
CA MET A 253 12.09 6.31 -3.40
C MET A 253 10.85 6.29 -4.33
N SER A 254 10.85 7.07 -5.41
CA SER A 254 9.77 7.09 -6.40
C SER A 254 9.70 5.79 -7.20
N ILE A 255 10.84 5.26 -7.62
CA ILE A 255 10.92 3.99 -8.37
C ILE A 255 10.48 2.81 -7.50
N ILE A 256 10.85 2.77 -6.21
CA ILE A 256 10.42 1.68 -5.34
C ILE A 256 8.89 1.68 -5.17
N GLY A 257 8.27 2.86 -4.99
CA GLY A 257 6.81 2.99 -4.97
C GLY A 257 6.17 2.54 -6.29
N ALA A 258 6.74 2.98 -7.43
CA ALA A 258 6.27 2.56 -8.75
C ALA A 258 6.35 1.03 -8.94
N VAL A 259 7.46 0.39 -8.53
CA VAL A 259 7.63 -1.08 -8.59
C VAL A 259 6.52 -1.80 -7.82
N GLY A 260 6.19 -1.34 -6.61
CA GLY A 260 5.10 -1.91 -5.83
C GLY A 260 3.75 -1.79 -6.54
N MET A 261 3.41 -0.61 -7.05
CA MET A 261 2.13 -0.39 -7.74
C MET A 261 2.05 -1.14 -9.08
N PHE A 262 3.15 -1.23 -9.84
CA PHE A 262 3.19 -2.05 -11.05
C PHE A 262 3.01 -3.53 -10.75
N ALA A 263 3.67 -4.06 -9.72
CA ALA A 263 3.49 -5.44 -9.29
C ALA A 263 2.03 -5.72 -8.93
N ASN A 264 1.41 -4.85 -8.12
CA ASN A 264 -0.01 -4.96 -7.80
C ASN A 264 -0.89 -4.94 -9.07
N SER A 265 -0.66 -3.99 -10.00
CA SER A 265 -1.45 -3.85 -11.22
C SER A 265 -1.39 -5.10 -12.12
N ILE A 266 -0.23 -5.77 -12.17
CA ILE A 266 -0.05 -7.01 -12.94
C ILE A 266 -0.75 -8.19 -12.21
N PHE A 267 -0.66 -8.25 -10.88
CA PHE A 267 -1.18 -9.38 -10.12
C PHE A 267 -2.69 -9.32 -9.89
N GLN A 268 -3.35 -8.17 -9.86
CA GLN A 268 -4.80 -8.09 -9.66
C GLN A 268 -5.60 -8.90 -10.71
N PRO A 269 -5.34 -8.79 -12.03
CA PRO A 269 -5.99 -9.65 -13.01
C PRO A 269 -5.66 -11.15 -12.84
N ILE A 270 -4.44 -11.47 -12.42
CA ILE A 270 -4.01 -12.86 -12.16
C ILE A 270 -4.82 -13.44 -10.99
N ILE A 271 -4.96 -12.68 -9.90
CA ILE A 271 -5.78 -13.08 -8.75
C ILE A 271 -7.24 -13.26 -9.17
N GLY A 272 -7.78 -12.35 -10.00
CA GLY A 272 -9.12 -12.53 -10.59
C GLY A 272 -9.26 -13.84 -11.36
N GLY A 273 -8.24 -14.19 -12.16
CA GLY A 273 -8.19 -15.47 -12.86
C GLY A 273 -8.13 -16.69 -11.94
N TRP A 274 -7.45 -16.60 -10.80
CA TRP A 274 -7.47 -17.66 -9.79
C TRP A 274 -8.84 -17.83 -9.18
N ILE A 275 -9.54 -16.74 -8.81
CA ILE A 275 -10.92 -16.80 -8.33
C ILE A 275 -11.83 -17.50 -9.34
N ASP A 276 -11.71 -17.18 -10.63
CA ASP A 276 -12.52 -17.81 -11.66
C ASP A 276 -12.20 -19.30 -11.83
N SER A 277 -10.92 -19.68 -11.74
CA SER A 277 -10.48 -21.08 -11.78
C SER A 277 -10.97 -21.86 -10.57
N ASP A 278 -10.83 -21.30 -9.36
CA ASP A 278 -11.28 -21.93 -8.12
C ASP A 278 -12.80 -22.06 -8.09
N ARG A 279 -13.53 -21.07 -8.64
CA ARG A 279 -14.99 -21.13 -8.82
C ARG A 279 -15.40 -22.26 -9.78
N ALA A 280 -14.69 -22.42 -10.89
CA ALA A 280 -14.94 -23.50 -11.83
C ALA A 280 -14.69 -24.88 -11.17
N ALA A 281 -13.62 -25.02 -10.41
CA ALA A 281 -13.30 -26.25 -9.68
C ALA A 281 -14.35 -26.57 -8.59
N ALA A 282 -14.78 -25.58 -7.82
CA ALA A 282 -15.81 -25.75 -6.81
C ALA A 282 -17.18 -26.12 -7.42
N SER A 283 -17.52 -25.48 -8.55
CA SER A 283 -18.75 -25.82 -9.31
C SER A 283 -18.72 -27.25 -9.86
N ALA A 284 -17.59 -27.72 -10.36
CA ALA A 284 -17.41 -29.09 -10.82
C ALA A 284 -17.60 -30.14 -9.70
N ASN A 285 -17.33 -29.74 -8.45
CA ASN A 285 -17.59 -30.54 -7.25
C ASN A 285 -19.05 -30.43 -6.74
N GLY A 286 -19.95 -29.78 -7.48
CA GLY A 286 -21.37 -29.68 -7.18
C GLY A 286 -21.75 -28.54 -6.25
N LEU A 287 -20.83 -27.65 -5.87
CA LEU A 287 -21.14 -26.48 -5.07
C LEU A 287 -21.89 -25.43 -5.90
N THR A 288 -22.83 -24.73 -5.27
CA THR A 288 -23.66 -23.69 -5.90
C THR A 288 -23.92 -22.53 -4.93
N GLY A 289 -24.32 -21.38 -5.47
CA GLY A 289 -24.75 -20.24 -4.67
C GLY A 289 -23.64 -19.67 -3.76
N ASP A 290 -23.99 -19.30 -2.54
CA ASP A 290 -23.09 -18.64 -1.58
C ASP A 290 -21.95 -19.54 -1.11
N GLU A 291 -22.17 -20.85 -1.03
CA GLU A 291 -21.15 -21.84 -0.68
C GLU A 291 -20.04 -21.92 -1.76
N LEU A 292 -20.44 -21.92 -3.03
CA LEU A 292 -19.52 -21.87 -4.16
C LEU A 292 -18.61 -20.63 -4.08
N GLU A 293 -19.19 -19.46 -3.88
CA GLU A 293 -18.46 -18.20 -3.83
C GLU A 293 -17.50 -18.15 -2.61
N LEU A 294 -17.94 -18.63 -1.47
CA LEU A 294 -17.11 -18.66 -0.25
C LEU A 294 -15.93 -19.62 -0.41
N VAL A 295 -16.17 -20.86 -0.83
CA VAL A 295 -15.13 -21.90 -0.95
C VAL A 295 -14.11 -21.51 -2.02
N SER A 296 -14.54 -21.02 -3.18
CA SER A 296 -13.63 -20.56 -4.24
C SER A 296 -12.79 -19.36 -3.79
N GLY A 297 -13.41 -18.39 -3.12
CA GLY A 297 -12.69 -17.23 -2.61
C GLY A 297 -11.69 -17.60 -1.51
N GLN A 298 -12.03 -18.52 -0.61
CA GLN A 298 -11.11 -19.01 0.41
C GLN A 298 -9.92 -19.77 -0.19
N ALA A 299 -10.11 -20.58 -1.23
CA ALA A 299 -9.02 -21.25 -1.96
C ALA A 299 -8.06 -20.23 -2.58
N THR A 300 -8.58 -19.17 -3.18
CA THR A 300 -7.75 -18.07 -3.69
C THR A 300 -6.97 -17.35 -2.58
N LEU A 301 -7.59 -17.07 -1.43
CA LEU A 301 -6.89 -16.45 -0.29
C LEU A 301 -5.80 -17.38 0.27
N GLU A 302 -6.02 -18.70 0.28
CA GLU A 302 -5.01 -19.68 0.65
C GLU A 302 -3.79 -19.58 -0.29
N THR A 303 -4.01 -19.54 -1.59
CA THR A 303 -2.95 -19.33 -2.59
C THR A 303 -2.21 -18.01 -2.36
N MET A 304 -2.92 -16.93 -2.02
CA MET A 304 -2.30 -15.62 -1.75
C MET A 304 -1.43 -15.61 -0.49
N THR A 305 -1.60 -16.55 0.43
CA THR A 305 -0.77 -16.67 1.65
C THR A 305 0.72 -16.90 1.33
N ILE A 306 1.04 -17.39 0.15
CA ILE A 306 2.42 -17.64 -0.28
C ILE A 306 3.25 -16.33 -0.33
N PHE A 307 2.66 -15.20 -0.71
CA PHE A 307 3.40 -13.94 -0.88
C PHE A 307 3.96 -13.40 0.44
N PRO A 308 3.16 -13.17 1.48
CA PRO A 308 3.69 -12.78 2.78
C PRO A 308 4.53 -13.90 3.41
N GLY A 309 4.28 -15.18 3.10
CA GLY A 309 5.13 -16.30 3.50
C GLY A 309 6.54 -16.22 2.93
N ILE A 310 6.69 -15.91 1.64
CA ILE A 310 8.00 -15.66 1.02
C ILE A 310 8.69 -14.45 1.67
N LEU A 311 7.93 -13.39 2.00
CA LEU A 311 8.48 -12.22 2.66
C LEU A 311 9.08 -12.53 4.03
N ILE A 312 8.57 -13.51 4.78
CA ILE A 312 9.20 -13.95 6.04
C ILE A 312 10.65 -14.37 5.78
N VAL A 313 10.87 -15.18 4.74
CA VAL A 313 12.22 -15.64 4.38
C VAL A 313 13.08 -14.46 3.91
N LEU A 314 12.57 -13.63 3.00
CA LEU A 314 13.35 -12.52 2.45
C LEU A 314 13.68 -11.47 3.51
N PHE A 315 12.74 -11.12 4.39
CA PHE A 315 13.01 -10.17 5.48
C PHE A 315 13.91 -10.77 6.57
N THR A 316 13.87 -12.08 6.79
CA THR A 316 14.86 -12.74 7.65
C THR A 316 16.27 -12.62 7.07
N ILE A 317 16.45 -12.88 5.77
CA ILE A 317 17.71 -12.67 5.06
C ILE A 317 18.16 -11.21 5.18
N LEU A 318 17.26 -10.27 4.90
CA LEU A 318 17.55 -8.84 4.95
C LEU A 318 17.92 -8.37 6.35
N TYR A 319 17.22 -8.87 7.39
CA TYR A 319 17.48 -8.55 8.79
C TYR A 319 18.91 -8.96 9.19
N PHE A 320 19.31 -10.20 8.92
CA PHE A 320 20.66 -10.66 9.25
C PHE A 320 21.72 -10.02 8.36
N TRP A 321 21.44 -9.79 7.08
CA TRP A 321 22.37 -9.14 6.16
C TRP A 321 22.72 -7.71 6.60
N LEU A 322 21.72 -6.91 6.96
CA LEU A 322 21.94 -5.51 7.35
C LEU A 322 22.46 -5.38 8.78
N ARG A 323 22.11 -6.29 9.68
CA ARG A 323 22.61 -6.30 11.05
C ARG A 323 24.11 -6.55 11.15
N ASN A 324 24.65 -7.35 10.24
CA ASN A 324 26.06 -7.74 10.22
C ASN A 324 26.96 -6.74 9.46
N ARG A 325 26.40 -5.71 8.83
CA ARG A 325 27.15 -4.68 8.10
C ARG A 325 27.13 -3.36 8.86
N LYS A 326 28.33 -2.79 9.07
CA LYS A 326 28.43 -1.37 9.48
C LYS A 326 27.96 -0.48 8.34
N THR A 327 27.41 0.68 8.67
CA THR A 327 26.83 1.63 7.68
C THR A 327 27.88 2.05 6.61
N ASP A 328 29.15 2.07 6.97
CA ASP A 328 30.27 2.42 6.09
C ASP A 328 30.54 1.36 4.97
N ASP A 329 30.16 0.09 5.20
CA ASP A 329 30.32 -0.98 4.21
C ASP A 329 29.25 -0.96 3.10
N LEU A 330 28.22 -0.13 3.24
CA LEU A 330 27.12 0.01 2.26
C LEU A 330 27.41 1.11 1.24
N GLU A 331 28.45 1.93 1.47
CA GLU A 331 28.95 2.89 0.48
C GLU A 331 29.87 2.18 -0.51
N PRO A 332 29.61 2.25 -1.83
CA PRO A 332 30.63 1.90 -2.81
C PRO A 332 31.85 2.80 -2.54
N THR A 333 32.98 2.21 -2.20
CA THR A 333 34.28 2.91 -2.16
C THR A 333 34.36 3.83 -3.36
N ALA A 334 34.47 5.14 -3.12
CA ALA A 334 34.80 6.07 -4.15
C ALA A 334 36.13 5.60 -4.77
N ALA A 335 36.06 5.06 -5.99
CA ALA A 335 37.26 4.81 -6.76
C ALA A 335 37.93 6.17 -6.97
N HIS A 336 39.11 6.32 -6.40
CA HIS A 336 40.01 7.47 -6.59
C HIS A 336 40.33 7.69 -8.07
#